data_eff0f67cbb066eb4c110dfce31d83d63
#
_entry.id   eff0f67cbb066eb4c110dfce31d83d63
#
_cell.length_a   1.000
_cell.length_b   1.000
_cell.length_c   1.000
_cell.angle_alpha   90.00
_cell.angle_beta   90.00
_cell.angle_gamma   90.00
#
_symmetry.space_group_name_H-M   'P 1'
#
loop_
_entity.id
_entity.type
_entity.pdbx_description
1 polymer ?
#
loop_
_entity_poly.entity_id
_entity_poly.type
_entity_poly.pdbx_seq_one_letter_code
_entity_poly.pdbx_strand_id
1 'polypeptide(L)'
;DIRDQAIRAAERWYDVEARVRLSTAVERSTAGTPLLDVTVEWEYTTVPSGSERCFACVSDRAAYNALVMDTPITTTWLMTPRPGMDAASRRCFELLSFTVDGEEMPIRRTEHEGGQTYIVATSVSTAGNPVRIRHVYRTVTPAWGHRIYVELPQPARGFSFDLDYTNTSIDSVSVTDMAANGRAAQIVPSPKRAAGRSLSLRAPGWLLSKSGFAVVWTLEDELPQSERSEAA
;
A
#
# COMPACT_ATOMS: atom_id res chain seq x y z
N ASP A 1 -10.34 -11.86 -22.10
CA ASP A 1 -9.99 -12.82 -21.05
C ASP A 1 -8.90 -12.21 -20.14
N ILE A 2 -9.01 -12.45 -18.82
CA ILE A 2 -8.04 -12.01 -17.78
C ILE A 2 -6.62 -12.46 -18.14
N ARG A 3 -6.49 -13.70 -18.63
CA ARG A 3 -5.21 -14.26 -19.04
C ARG A 3 -4.60 -13.49 -20.20
N ASP A 4 -5.40 -13.09 -21.18
CA ASP A 4 -4.91 -12.36 -22.36
C ASP A 4 -4.45 -10.96 -21.98
N GLN A 5 -5.13 -10.30 -21.04
CA GLN A 5 -4.68 -9.00 -20.51
C GLN A 5 -3.39 -9.11 -19.72
N ALA A 6 -3.25 -10.16 -18.89
CA ALA A 6 -2.00 -10.43 -18.18
C ALA A 6 -0.84 -10.76 -19.15
N ILE A 7 -1.10 -11.46 -20.24
CA ILE A 7 -0.07 -11.78 -21.25
C ILE A 7 0.42 -10.52 -21.98
N ARG A 8 -0.46 -9.55 -22.23
CA ARG A 8 -0.14 -8.29 -22.93
C ARG A 8 0.47 -7.22 -22.04
N ALA A 9 0.45 -7.40 -20.73
CA ALA A 9 1.05 -6.44 -19.82
C ALA A 9 2.58 -6.38 -20.00
N ALA A 10 3.13 -5.16 -19.93
CA ALA A 10 4.57 -4.93 -20.04
C ALA A 10 5.35 -5.63 -18.92
N GLU A 11 4.71 -5.78 -17.77
CA GLU A 11 5.28 -6.43 -16.60
C GLU A 11 4.21 -7.29 -15.89
N ARG A 12 4.64 -8.36 -15.24
CA ARG A 12 3.81 -9.27 -14.45
C ARG A 12 4.50 -9.57 -13.14
N TRP A 13 3.72 -9.58 -12.08
CA TRP A 13 4.21 -9.88 -10.75
C TRP A 13 3.82 -11.30 -10.34
N TYR A 14 4.70 -11.98 -9.62
CA TYR A 14 4.50 -13.34 -9.13
C TYR A 14 4.77 -13.39 -7.64
N ASP A 15 4.01 -14.21 -6.93
CA ASP A 15 4.16 -14.47 -5.50
C ASP A 15 4.20 -13.17 -4.69
N VAL A 16 3.18 -12.31 -4.94
CA VAL A 16 3.11 -10.97 -4.39
C VAL A 16 2.70 -11.03 -2.93
N GLU A 17 3.48 -10.38 -2.09
CA GLU A 17 3.17 -10.16 -0.69
C GLU A 17 3.09 -8.67 -0.41
N ALA A 18 2.00 -8.22 0.18
CA ALA A 18 1.84 -6.87 0.70
C ALA A 18 1.61 -6.93 2.21
N ARG A 19 2.44 -6.25 2.99
CA ARG A 19 2.30 -6.14 4.44
C ARG A 19 2.07 -4.69 4.81
N VAL A 20 0.97 -4.42 5.51
CA VAL A 20 0.60 -3.08 5.96
C VAL A 20 0.57 -3.07 7.48
N ARG A 21 1.26 -2.10 8.07
CA ARG A 21 1.18 -1.82 9.50
C ARG A 21 0.62 -0.43 9.72
N LEU A 22 -0.41 -0.36 10.55
CA LEU A 22 -1.01 0.89 11.01
C LEU A 22 -0.57 1.15 12.45
N SER A 23 -0.27 2.41 12.76
CA SER A 23 -0.04 2.86 14.13
C SER A 23 -0.52 4.30 14.31
N THR A 24 -0.86 4.68 15.54
CA THR A 24 -1.28 6.05 15.82
C THR A 24 -0.11 7.03 15.63
N ALA A 25 -0.28 8.04 14.81
CA ALA A 25 0.74 9.07 14.54
C ALA A 25 0.68 10.18 15.61
N VAL A 26 1.13 9.89 16.83
CA VAL A 26 0.99 10.78 18.01
C VAL A 26 1.60 12.16 17.77
N GLU A 27 2.79 12.24 17.18
CA GLU A 27 3.51 13.50 16.96
C GLU A 27 2.89 14.38 15.85
N ARG A 28 2.06 13.81 15.00
CA ARG A 28 1.47 14.48 13.82
C ARG A 28 -0.02 14.73 13.98
N SER A 29 -0.64 14.05 14.90
CA SER A 29 -2.04 14.26 15.20
C SER A 29 -2.23 15.60 15.92
N THR A 30 -3.09 16.44 15.34
CA THR A 30 -3.54 17.68 15.99
C THR A 30 -4.94 17.47 16.57
N ALA A 31 -5.34 18.30 17.50
CA ALA A 31 -6.69 18.25 18.05
C ALA A 31 -7.73 18.33 16.90
N GLY A 32 -8.57 17.31 16.80
CA GLY A 32 -9.60 17.19 15.76
C GLY A 32 -9.13 16.55 14.43
N THR A 33 -7.85 16.15 14.31
CA THR A 33 -7.35 15.46 13.12
C THR A 33 -6.39 14.32 13.52
N PRO A 34 -6.89 13.21 14.08
CA PRO A 34 -6.06 12.06 14.38
C PRO A 34 -5.55 11.42 13.07
N LEU A 35 -4.25 11.18 13.01
CA LEU A 35 -3.57 10.55 11.87
C LEU A 35 -3.09 9.16 12.27
N LEU A 36 -3.07 8.27 11.29
CA LEU A 36 -2.39 6.97 11.35
C LEU A 36 -1.15 7.01 10.50
N ASP A 37 -0.04 6.53 11.04
CA ASP A 37 1.13 6.14 10.28
C ASP A 37 0.85 4.82 9.59
N VAL A 38 1.18 4.75 8.30
CA VAL A 38 1.00 3.58 7.46
C VAL A 38 2.36 3.16 6.91
N THR A 39 2.86 2.03 7.33
CA THR A 39 4.04 1.41 6.71
C THR A 39 3.56 0.31 5.79
N VAL A 40 4.00 0.36 4.54
CA VAL A 40 3.65 -0.62 3.50
C VAL A 40 4.91 -1.26 2.97
N GLU A 41 4.95 -2.57 3.03
CA GLU A 41 5.98 -3.40 2.44
C GLU A 41 5.39 -4.22 1.31
N TRP A 42 6.06 -4.20 0.17
CA TRP A 42 5.77 -5.06 -0.97
C TRP A 42 6.95 -5.95 -1.27
N GLU A 43 6.67 -7.21 -1.58
CA GLU A 43 7.65 -8.15 -2.07
C GLU A 43 7.05 -8.97 -3.21
N TYR A 44 7.77 -9.10 -4.33
CA TYR A 44 7.30 -9.81 -5.51
C TYR A 44 8.44 -10.20 -6.44
N THR A 45 8.21 -11.22 -7.27
CA THR A 45 9.10 -11.60 -8.35
C THR A 45 8.58 -11.06 -9.67
N THR A 46 9.44 -10.47 -10.48
CA THR A 46 9.10 -9.92 -11.80
C THR A 46 10.28 -9.93 -12.75
N VAL A 47 9.98 -9.85 -14.06
CA VAL A 47 10.95 -9.42 -15.08
C VAL A 47 10.74 -7.92 -15.29
N PRO A 48 11.67 -7.04 -14.85
CA PRO A 48 11.49 -5.61 -14.98
C PRO A 48 11.37 -5.18 -16.45
N SER A 49 10.39 -4.36 -16.75
CA SER A 49 10.19 -3.78 -18.09
C SER A 49 10.95 -2.46 -18.30
N GLY A 50 11.51 -1.90 -17.24
CA GLY A 50 12.29 -0.66 -17.27
C GLY A 50 13.48 -0.71 -16.31
N SER A 51 14.40 0.24 -16.52
CA SER A 51 15.63 0.36 -15.71
C SER A 51 15.44 1.11 -14.39
N GLU A 52 14.29 1.73 -14.19
CA GLU A 52 13.99 2.53 -13.00
C GLU A 52 12.58 2.26 -12.47
N ARG A 53 12.40 2.50 -11.17
CA ARG A 53 11.10 2.58 -10.49
C ARG A 53 10.89 3.99 -9.97
N CYS A 54 9.69 4.51 -10.16
CA CYS A 54 9.30 5.82 -9.67
C CYS A 54 8.21 5.68 -8.61
N PHE A 55 8.40 6.35 -7.48
CA PHE A 55 7.42 6.48 -6.41
C PHE A 55 7.16 7.96 -6.21
N ALA A 56 5.89 8.37 -6.17
CA ALA A 56 5.54 9.77 -6.04
C ALA A 56 4.44 9.99 -5.00
N CYS A 57 4.54 11.09 -4.27
CA CYS A 57 3.45 11.62 -3.48
C CYS A 57 3.17 13.04 -3.96
N VAL A 58 1.94 13.30 -4.38
CA VAL A 58 1.53 14.60 -4.93
C VAL A 58 0.22 15.06 -4.31
N SER A 59 0.03 16.37 -4.20
CA SER A 59 -1.18 16.98 -3.66
C SER A 59 -2.20 17.35 -4.74
N ASP A 60 -1.77 17.43 -6.00
CA ASP A 60 -2.60 17.83 -7.13
C ASP A 60 -3.12 16.61 -7.90
N ARG A 61 -4.42 16.64 -8.22
CA ARG A 61 -5.10 15.56 -8.93
C ARG A 61 -4.64 15.42 -10.39
N ALA A 62 -4.31 16.52 -11.06
CA ALA A 62 -3.86 16.48 -12.44
C ALA A 62 -2.45 15.89 -12.52
N ALA A 63 -1.56 16.29 -11.61
CA ALA A 63 -0.24 15.69 -11.48
C ALA A 63 -0.31 14.18 -11.16
N TYR A 64 -1.22 13.78 -10.26
CA TYR A 64 -1.48 12.36 -9.97
C TYR A 64 -1.89 11.59 -11.22
N ASN A 65 -2.87 12.11 -11.96
CA ASN A 65 -3.37 11.45 -13.17
C ASN A 65 -2.29 11.35 -14.26
N ALA A 66 -1.48 12.39 -14.44
CA ALA A 66 -0.36 12.37 -15.39
C ALA A 66 0.64 11.27 -15.04
N LEU A 67 1.06 11.19 -13.77
CA LEU A 67 2.00 10.16 -13.30
C LEU A 67 1.46 8.74 -13.49
N VAL A 68 0.19 8.50 -13.21
CA VAL A 68 -0.44 7.18 -13.37
C VAL A 68 -0.56 6.77 -14.84
N MET A 69 -0.77 7.75 -15.75
CA MET A 69 -0.91 7.47 -17.18
C MET A 69 0.43 7.34 -17.91
N ASP A 70 1.41 8.16 -17.55
CA ASP A 70 2.68 8.27 -18.27
C ASP A 70 3.76 7.30 -17.75
N THR A 71 3.61 6.81 -16.54
CA THR A 71 4.60 5.92 -15.92
C THR A 71 3.94 4.65 -15.40
N PRO A 72 3.77 3.62 -16.24
CA PRO A 72 2.98 2.42 -15.92
C PRO A 72 3.50 1.61 -14.72
N ILE A 73 4.69 1.92 -14.21
CA ILE A 73 5.31 1.22 -13.08
C ILE A 73 5.49 2.18 -11.87
N THR A 74 4.83 3.32 -11.90
CA THR A 74 4.90 4.29 -10.81
C THR A 74 3.87 3.95 -9.74
N THR A 75 4.33 3.86 -8.51
CA THR A 75 3.45 3.89 -7.34
C THR A 75 3.22 5.36 -7.00
N THR A 76 1.99 5.84 -7.18
CA THR A 76 1.64 7.24 -6.96
C THR A 76 0.64 7.37 -5.82
N TRP A 77 0.93 8.26 -4.87
CA TRP A 77 0.07 8.58 -3.75
C TRP A 77 -0.50 9.99 -3.90
N LEU A 78 -1.82 10.10 -3.87
CA LEU A 78 -2.49 11.40 -3.83
C LEU A 78 -2.76 11.78 -2.37
N MET A 79 -2.13 12.86 -1.92
CA MET A 79 -2.29 13.36 -0.56
C MET A 79 -2.93 14.74 -0.59
N THR A 80 -4.22 14.80 -0.27
CA THR A 80 -4.92 16.08 -0.13
C THR A 80 -4.34 16.88 1.04
N PRO A 81 -3.88 18.12 0.84
CA PRO A 81 -3.29 18.94 1.89
C PRO A 81 -4.25 19.15 3.06
N ARG A 82 -3.77 18.91 4.28
CA ARG A 82 -4.50 19.07 5.55
C ARG A 82 -3.50 19.36 6.66
N PRO A 83 -3.93 19.85 7.83
CA PRO A 83 -3.05 19.96 8.99
C PRO A 83 -2.34 18.61 9.28
N GLY A 84 -1.00 18.62 9.32
CA GLY A 84 -0.17 17.43 9.50
C GLY A 84 0.04 16.58 8.24
N MET A 85 -0.55 16.94 7.09
CA MET A 85 -0.42 16.23 5.82
C MET A 85 0.11 17.15 4.72
N ASP A 86 1.34 16.91 4.31
CA ASP A 86 2.04 17.64 3.26
C ASP A 86 2.73 16.63 2.32
N ALA A 87 2.31 16.62 1.05
CA ALA A 87 2.83 15.68 0.06
C ALA A 87 4.33 15.84 -0.22
N ALA A 88 4.91 17.01 -0.01
CA ALA A 88 6.33 17.27 -0.17
C ALA A 88 7.17 16.83 1.06
N SER A 89 6.52 16.61 2.21
CA SER A 89 7.22 16.28 3.44
C SER A 89 7.59 14.80 3.52
N ARG A 90 8.85 14.49 3.85
CA ARG A 90 9.28 13.11 4.17
C ARG A 90 8.52 12.49 5.34
N ARG A 91 7.99 13.32 6.24
CA ARG A 91 7.18 12.83 7.36
C ARG A 91 5.85 12.26 6.90
N CYS A 92 5.35 12.70 5.74
CA CYS A 92 4.05 12.29 5.21
C CYS A 92 4.14 11.21 4.15
N PHE A 93 5.26 11.16 3.42
CA PHE A 93 5.57 10.07 2.49
C PHE A 93 7.08 9.89 2.37
N GLU A 94 7.56 8.66 2.51
CA GLU A 94 8.98 8.34 2.37
C GLU A 94 9.17 6.92 1.87
N LEU A 95 9.95 6.75 0.80
CA LEU A 95 10.46 5.44 0.40
C LEU A 95 11.65 5.12 1.32
N LEU A 96 11.50 4.10 2.16
CA LEU A 96 12.46 3.75 3.21
C LEU A 96 13.55 2.81 2.69
N SER A 97 13.17 1.83 1.87
CA SER A 97 14.11 0.88 1.29
C SER A 97 13.60 0.33 -0.03
N PHE A 98 14.53 -0.07 -0.88
CA PHE A 98 14.27 -0.78 -2.12
C PHE A 98 15.40 -1.76 -2.37
N THR A 99 15.07 -3.05 -2.53
CA THR A 99 16.07 -4.09 -2.80
C THR A 99 15.73 -4.85 -4.07
N VAL A 100 16.76 -5.30 -4.77
CA VAL A 100 16.67 -6.22 -5.90
C VAL A 100 17.53 -7.43 -5.58
N ASP A 101 16.94 -8.62 -5.55
CA ASP A 101 17.61 -9.89 -5.16
C ASP A 101 18.35 -9.79 -3.82
N GLY A 102 17.83 -8.97 -2.90
CA GLY A 102 18.41 -8.74 -1.58
C GLY A 102 19.47 -7.63 -1.50
N GLU A 103 19.91 -7.07 -2.63
CA GLU A 103 20.84 -5.94 -2.66
C GLU A 103 20.06 -4.61 -2.52
N GLU A 104 20.52 -3.75 -1.60
CA GLU A 104 19.95 -2.43 -1.36
C GLU A 104 20.29 -1.49 -2.52
N MET A 105 19.29 -0.84 -3.09
CA MET A 105 19.44 0.07 -4.22
C MET A 105 19.42 1.54 -3.75
N PRO A 106 20.29 2.41 -4.30
CA PRO A 106 20.28 3.82 -3.96
C PRO A 106 18.95 4.50 -4.32
N ILE A 107 18.38 5.21 -3.36
CA ILE A 107 17.13 5.96 -3.52
C ILE A 107 17.47 7.44 -3.78
N ARG A 108 17.02 7.98 -4.92
CA ARG A 108 17.15 9.39 -5.24
C ARG A 108 15.82 10.10 -5.05
N ARG A 109 15.77 11.01 -4.07
CA ARG A 109 14.59 11.83 -3.80
C ARG A 109 14.71 13.20 -4.48
N THR A 110 13.62 13.66 -5.06
CA THR A 110 13.45 15.03 -5.55
C THR A 110 12.18 15.61 -4.93
N GLU A 111 12.30 16.79 -4.34
CA GLU A 111 11.18 17.57 -3.82
C GLU A 111 10.80 18.65 -4.84
N HIS A 112 9.52 18.89 -4.98
CA HIS A 112 8.96 19.90 -5.86
C HIS A 112 7.72 20.53 -5.22
N GLU A 113 7.23 21.61 -5.79
CA GLU A 113 6.02 22.26 -5.31
C GLU A 113 4.84 21.27 -5.31
N GLY A 114 4.22 21.08 -4.16
CA GLY A 114 3.06 20.19 -3.98
C GLY A 114 3.37 18.69 -4.02
N GLY A 115 4.66 18.28 -3.92
CA GLY A 115 4.96 16.86 -3.88
C GLY A 115 6.44 16.48 -3.83
N GLN A 116 6.67 15.19 -3.96
CA GLN A 116 8.01 14.59 -3.99
C GLN A 116 8.01 13.31 -4.82
N THR A 117 9.17 13.00 -5.38
CA THR A 117 9.39 11.82 -6.20
C THR A 117 10.63 11.08 -5.72
N TYR A 118 10.57 9.77 -5.73
CA TYR A 118 11.68 8.86 -5.46
C TYR A 118 11.94 8.04 -6.69
N ILE A 119 13.19 7.99 -7.15
CA ILE A 119 13.62 7.17 -8.29
C ILE A 119 14.68 6.20 -7.81
N VAL A 120 14.52 4.95 -8.20
CA VAL A 120 15.42 3.85 -7.87
C VAL A 120 15.75 3.09 -9.14
N ALA A 121 17.05 2.87 -9.40
CA ALA A 121 17.47 2.00 -10.49
C ALA A 121 17.15 0.53 -10.15
N THR A 122 16.64 -0.22 -11.12
CA THR A 122 16.37 -1.65 -10.97
C THR A 122 17.56 -2.51 -11.37
N SER A 123 18.72 -1.91 -11.55
CA SER A 123 20.03 -2.49 -11.91
C SER A 123 19.93 -3.70 -12.84
N VAL A 124 19.75 -3.45 -14.11
CA VAL A 124 19.44 -4.52 -15.04
C VAL A 124 20.68 -4.99 -15.78
N SER A 125 21.58 -5.65 -15.07
CA SER A 125 22.53 -6.53 -15.78
C SER A 125 21.87 -7.85 -16.21
N THR A 126 20.62 -8.08 -15.87
CA THR A 126 19.84 -9.31 -16.08
C THR A 126 18.70 -9.12 -17.06
N ALA A 127 18.95 -8.48 -18.22
CA ALA A 127 17.92 -8.32 -19.24
C ALA A 127 17.17 -9.64 -19.51
N GLY A 128 15.90 -9.68 -19.11
CA GLY A 128 15.01 -10.83 -19.32
C GLY A 128 14.96 -11.88 -18.21
N ASN A 129 15.76 -11.79 -17.14
CA ASN A 129 15.68 -12.71 -16.01
C ASN A 129 14.71 -12.19 -14.93
N PRO A 130 13.95 -13.08 -14.27
CA PRO A 130 13.17 -12.71 -13.11
C PRO A 130 14.08 -12.26 -11.96
N VAL A 131 13.68 -11.20 -11.28
CA VAL A 131 14.32 -10.70 -10.05
C VAL A 131 13.29 -10.59 -8.94
N ARG A 132 13.72 -10.71 -7.70
CA ARG A 132 12.90 -10.47 -6.52
C ARG A 132 13.06 -9.02 -6.08
N ILE A 133 11.98 -8.26 -6.09
CA ILE A 133 11.94 -6.87 -5.66
C ILE A 133 11.23 -6.80 -4.32
N ARG A 134 11.83 -6.09 -3.36
CA ARG A 134 11.19 -5.69 -2.12
C ARG A 134 11.33 -4.19 -1.94
N HIS A 135 10.24 -3.53 -1.56
CA HIS A 135 10.29 -2.12 -1.20
C HIS A 135 9.39 -1.81 -0.02
N VAL A 136 9.82 -0.85 0.77
CA VAL A 136 9.09 -0.37 1.95
C VAL A 136 8.92 1.13 1.84
N TYR A 137 7.71 1.61 2.02
CA TYR A 137 7.44 3.03 2.15
C TYR A 137 6.55 3.32 3.36
N ARG A 138 6.64 4.54 3.84
CA ARG A 138 5.80 5.06 4.91
C ARG A 138 4.95 6.19 4.36
N THR A 139 3.70 6.24 4.81
CA THR A 139 2.78 7.34 4.52
C THR A 139 1.88 7.61 5.72
N VAL A 140 1.00 8.59 5.63
CA VAL A 140 0.00 8.92 6.64
C VAL A 140 -1.40 8.91 6.05
N THR A 141 -2.38 8.56 6.87
CA THR A 141 -3.80 8.66 6.51
C THR A 141 -4.61 9.20 7.69
N PRO A 142 -5.67 9.99 7.46
CA PRO A 142 -6.59 10.37 8.53
C PRO A 142 -7.29 9.14 9.11
N ALA A 143 -7.33 9.02 10.44
CA ALA A 143 -8.04 7.93 11.11
C ALA A 143 -9.54 7.92 10.76
N TRP A 144 -10.16 9.10 10.71
CA TRP A 144 -11.56 9.32 10.31
C TRP A 144 -11.84 9.07 8.82
N GLY A 145 -10.80 8.82 8.01
CA GLY A 145 -10.96 8.40 6.60
C GLY A 145 -11.53 7.01 6.47
N HIS A 146 -11.46 6.20 7.52
CA HIS A 146 -12.01 4.85 7.68
C HIS A 146 -11.63 3.85 6.61
N ARG A 147 -10.62 4.13 5.78
CA ARG A 147 -10.27 3.22 4.69
C ARG A 147 -8.84 3.37 4.20
N ILE A 148 -8.31 2.25 3.72
CA ILE A 148 -7.09 2.18 2.91
C ILE A 148 -7.33 1.21 1.74
N TYR A 149 -6.76 1.55 0.59
CA TYR A 149 -6.76 0.69 -0.58
C TYR A 149 -5.38 0.10 -0.80
N VAL A 150 -5.32 -1.19 -1.05
CA VAL A 150 -4.11 -1.90 -1.45
C VAL A 150 -4.37 -2.52 -2.81
N GLU A 151 -3.89 -1.86 -3.86
CA GLU A 151 -4.14 -2.22 -5.25
C GLU A 151 -2.87 -2.70 -5.93
N LEU A 152 -3.00 -3.72 -6.77
CA LEU A 152 -1.92 -4.21 -7.62
C LEU A 152 -1.66 -3.23 -8.77
N PRO A 153 -0.45 -2.66 -8.89
CA PRO A 153 -0.13 -1.80 -10.04
C PRO A 153 -0.06 -2.58 -11.35
N GLN A 154 0.33 -3.85 -11.28
CA GLN A 154 0.52 -4.76 -12.41
C GLN A 154 -0.31 -6.03 -12.25
N PRO A 155 -0.62 -6.74 -13.33
CA PRO A 155 -1.21 -8.07 -13.24
C PRO A 155 -0.32 -8.99 -12.40
N ALA A 156 -0.92 -9.75 -11.50
CA ALA A 156 -0.18 -10.60 -10.57
C ALA A 156 -0.73 -12.02 -10.56
N ARG A 157 0.15 -12.97 -10.26
CA ARG A 157 -0.22 -14.37 -9.99
C ARG A 157 0.14 -14.72 -8.55
N GLY A 158 -0.89 -14.95 -7.74
CA GLY A 158 -0.76 -15.14 -6.30
C GLY A 158 -0.57 -13.79 -5.60
N PHE A 159 -1.50 -13.45 -4.71
CA PHE A 159 -1.42 -12.24 -3.90
C PHE A 159 -1.79 -12.57 -2.46
N SER A 160 -0.89 -12.25 -1.54
CA SER A 160 -1.14 -12.27 -0.10
C SER A 160 -1.02 -10.86 0.47
N PHE A 161 -1.92 -10.58 1.40
CA PHE A 161 -1.98 -9.30 2.09
C PHE A 161 -2.12 -9.53 3.58
N ASP A 162 -1.23 -8.91 4.36
CA ASP A 162 -1.25 -8.94 5.81
C ASP A 162 -1.39 -7.51 6.34
N LEU A 163 -2.36 -7.30 7.24
CA LEU A 163 -2.61 -6.04 7.93
C LEU A 163 -2.39 -6.23 9.43
N ASP A 164 -1.56 -5.38 10.03
CA ASP A 164 -1.40 -5.23 11.48
C ASP A 164 -1.90 -3.84 11.89
N TYR A 165 -2.89 -3.78 12.76
CA TYR A 165 -3.46 -2.55 13.32
C TYR A 165 -3.46 -2.54 14.85
N THR A 166 -2.59 -3.36 15.47
CA THR A 166 -2.49 -3.55 16.92
C THR A 166 -2.29 -2.22 17.68
N ASN A 167 -1.47 -1.33 17.13
CA ASN A 167 -1.10 -0.07 17.79
C ASN A 167 -1.94 1.13 17.31
N THR A 168 -3.25 0.93 17.22
CA THR A 168 -4.20 1.96 16.77
C THR A 168 -5.44 1.97 17.69
N SER A 169 -6.27 3.00 17.52
CA SER A 169 -7.63 3.07 18.07
C SER A 169 -8.70 2.44 17.17
N ILE A 170 -8.30 1.59 16.22
CA ILE A 170 -9.23 0.86 15.36
C ILE A 170 -9.82 -0.28 16.16
N ASP A 171 -11.13 -0.32 16.33
CA ASP A 171 -11.83 -1.42 16.99
C ASP A 171 -11.93 -2.65 16.08
N SER A 172 -12.46 -2.44 14.90
CA SER A 172 -12.76 -3.51 13.96
C SER A 172 -12.44 -3.11 12.52
N VAL A 173 -12.13 -4.12 11.70
CA VAL A 173 -11.89 -3.97 10.27
C VAL A 173 -12.82 -4.88 9.48
N SER A 174 -13.27 -4.37 8.33
CA SER A 174 -13.91 -5.13 7.29
C SER A 174 -13.15 -5.00 5.98
N VAL A 175 -13.25 -5.99 5.11
CA VAL A 175 -12.53 -6.01 3.84
C VAL A 175 -13.50 -6.23 2.70
N THR A 176 -13.36 -5.40 1.68
CA THR A 176 -14.01 -5.59 0.39
C THR A 176 -12.98 -6.08 -0.62
N ASP A 177 -13.24 -7.22 -1.20
CA ASP A 177 -12.45 -7.77 -2.31
C ASP A 177 -12.78 -7.01 -3.59
N MET A 178 -11.79 -6.38 -4.20
CA MET A 178 -11.88 -5.68 -5.49
C MET A 178 -11.33 -6.53 -6.64
N ALA A 179 -11.10 -7.83 -6.40
CA ALA A 179 -10.57 -8.72 -7.41
C ALA A 179 -11.69 -9.23 -8.36
N ALA A 180 -11.59 -8.90 -9.63
CA ALA A 180 -12.52 -9.33 -10.67
C ALA A 180 -12.27 -10.77 -11.16
N ASN A 181 -11.72 -11.66 -10.33
CA ASN A 181 -11.32 -13.02 -10.75
C ASN A 181 -12.36 -14.11 -10.51
N GLY A 182 -13.53 -13.77 -9.98
CA GLY A 182 -14.60 -14.72 -9.68
C GLY A 182 -14.32 -15.71 -8.55
N ARG A 183 -13.20 -15.57 -7.83
CA ARG A 183 -12.85 -16.34 -6.64
C ARG A 183 -12.73 -15.40 -5.46
N ALA A 184 -13.52 -15.64 -4.42
CA ALA A 184 -13.43 -14.87 -3.19
C ALA A 184 -12.05 -15.05 -2.53
N ALA A 185 -11.49 -13.98 -2.04
CA ALA A 185 -10.28 -14.03 -1.21
C ALA A 185 -10.57 -14.79 0.10
N GLN A 186 -9.61 -15.56 0.56
CA GLN A 186 -9.69 -16.18 1.87
C GLN A 186 -9.29 -15.17 2.94
N ILE A 187 -10.22 -14.87 3.84
CA ILE A 187 -10.03 -13.91 4.94
C ILE A 187 -9.76 -14.71 6.22
N VAL A 188 -8.64 -14.44 6.86
CA VAL A 188 -8.27 -15.05 8.15
C VAL A 188 -8.06 -13.93 9.17
N PRO A 189 -9.09 -13.54 9.94
CA PRO A 189 -8.94 -12.54 11.00
C PRO A 189 -8.16 -13.14 12.17
N SER A 190 -7.48 -12.29 12.95
CA SER A 190 -6.94 -12.69 14.24
C SER A 190 -8.04 -13.17 15.18
N PRO A 191 -7.76 -14.16 16.03
CA PRO A 191 -8.68 -14.53 17.10
C PRO A 191 -8.97 -13.32 18.00
N LYS A 192 -10.23 -13.10 18.37
CA LYS A 192 -10.69 -11.96 19.20
C LYS A 192 -9.95 -11.80 20.56
N ARG A 193 -9.28 -12.87 21.03
CA ARG A 193 -8.49 -12.87 22.28
C ARG A 193 -6.99 -12.82 22.07
N ALA A 194 -6.52 -12.65 20.82
CA ALA A 194 -5.10 -12.47 20.56
C ALA A 194 -4.68 -11.06 21.00
N ALA A 195 -3.48 -10.94 21.57
CA ALA A 195 -2.92 -9.64 21.96
C ALA A 195 -2.67 -8.71 20.75
N GLY A 196 -2.54 -9.27 19.55
CA GLY A 196 -2.38 -8.52 18.30
C GLY A 196 -3.67 -8.48 17.48
N ARG A 197 -3.95 -7.33 16.88
CA ARG A 197 -5.06 -7.13 15.95
C ARG A 197 -4.53 -7.17 14.53
N SER A 198 -4.75 -8.29 13.82
CA SER A 198 -4.26 -8.50 12.47
C SER A 198 -5.28 -9.21 11.58
N LEU A 199 -5.07 -9.11 10.29
CA LEU A 199 -5.89 -9.72 9.26
C LEU A 199 -4.99 -10.21 8.15
N SER A 200 -5.18 -11.45 7.69
CA SER A 200 -4.49 -12.03 6.55
C SER A 200 -5.47 -12.36 5.44
N LEU A 201 -5.10 -12.06 4.21
CA LEU A 201 -5.88 -12.33 3.01
C LEU A 201 -5.02 -13.05 1.99
N ARG A 202 -5.63 -13.98 1.25
CA ARG A 202 -4.96 -14.69 0.16
C ARG A 202 -5.87 -14.76 -1.04
N ALA A 203 -5.39 -14.30 -2.18
CA ALA A 203 -6.06 -14.39 -3.46
C ALA A 203 -5.22 -15.25 -4.42
N PRO A 204 -5.56 -16.54 -4.58
CA PRO A 204 -4.84 -17.43 -5.48
C PRO A 204 -5.19 -17.16 -6.94
N GLY A 205 -4.25 -17.46 -7.83
CA GLY A 205 -4.46 -17.35 -9.28
C GLY A 205 -4.08 -15.98 -9.83
N TRP A 206 -4.56 -15.68 -11.04
CA TRP A 206 -4.29 -14.42 -11.71
C TRP A 206 -5.25 -13.33 -11.28
N LEU A 207 -4.68 -12.15 -11.01
CA LEU A 207 -5.37 -10.89 -10.73
C LEU A 207 -4.97 -9.87 -11.76
N LEU A 208 -5.89 -8.99 -12.15
CA LEU A 208 -5.61 -7.86 -13.03
C LEU A 208 -4.93 -6.72 -12.26
N SER A 209 -4.29 -5.81 -12.99
CA SER A 209 -3.93 -4.52 -12.44
C SER A 209 -5.18 -3.81 -11.91
N LYS A 210 -5.03 -3.03 -10.84
CA LYS A 210 -6.11 -2.39 -10.08
C LYS A 210 -7.03 -3.35 -9.29
N SER A 211 -6.80 -4.66 -9.36
CA SER A 211 -7.37 -5.59 -8.36
C SER A 211 -6.68 -5.38 -7.00
N GLY A 212 -7.37 -5.71 -5.92
CA GLY A 212 -6.82 -5.58 -4.57
C GLY A 212 -7.89 -5.63 -3.50
N PHE A 213 -7.62 -4.95 -2.40
CA PHE A 213 -8.50 -4.92 -1.23
C PHE A 213 -8.74 -3.50 -0.75
N ALA A 214 -10.00 -3.19 -0.42
CA ALA A 214 -10.36 -2.05 0.38
C ALA A 214 -10.54 -2.51 1.83
N VAL A 215 -9.73 -1.99 2.72
CA VAL A 215 -9.90 -2.20 4.17
C VAL A 215 -10.62 -0.99 4.73
N VAL A 216 -11.71 -1.25 5.43
CA VAL A 216 -12.52 -0.23 6.11
C VAL A 216 -12.52 -0.53 7.59
N TRP A 217 -12.46 0.50 8.43
CA TRP A 217 -12.42 0.35 9.88
C TRP A 217 -13.44 1.22 10.61
N THR A 218 -13.73 0.81 11.86
CA THR A 218 -14.45 1.58 12.85
C THR A 218 -13.50 1.91 13.98
N LEU A 219 -13.55 3.13 14.50
CA LEU A 219 -12.74 3.55 15.64
C LEU A 219 -13.45 3.24 16.98
N GLU A 220 -12.66 3.00 18.02
CA GLU A 220 -13.16 2.69 19.37
C GLU A 220 -14.07 3.79 19.95
N ASP A 221 -13.82 5.07 19.60
CA ASP A 221 -14.60 6.21 20.05
C ASP A 221 -15.93 6.39 19.31
N GLU A 222 -16.14 5.68 18.21
CA GLU A 222 -17.37 5.68 17.43
C GLU A 222 -18.39 4.64 17.88
N LEU A 223 -17.96 3.70 18.72
CA LEU A 223 -18.85 2.67 19.26
C LEU A 223 -19.83 3.26 20.27
N PRO A 224 -21.08 2.76 20.32
CA PRO A 224 -22.03 3.07 21.38
C PRO A 224 -21.44 2.76 22.76
N GLN A 225 -21.74 3.58 23.76
CA GLN A 225 -21.21 3.37 25.13
C GLN A 225 -21.54 1.99 25.74
N SER A 226 -22.64 1.37 25.32
CA SER A 226 -23.04 0.01 25.73
C SER A 226 -22.05 -1.06 25.26
N GLU A 227 -21.44 -0.91 24.08
CA GLU A 227 -20.50 -1.90 23.51
C GLU A 227 -19.07 -1.71 24.04
N ARG A 228 -18.71 -0.48 24.48
CA ARG A 228 -17.40 -0.20 25.11
C ARG A 228 -17.21 -0.90 26.45
N SER A 229 -18.31 -1.19 27.16
CA SER A 229 -18.27 -1.81 28.48
C SER A 229 -18.07 -3.33 28.45
N GLU A 230 -18.30 -3.99 27.33
CA GLU A 230 -18.12 -5.45 27.19
C GLU A 230 -16.69 -5.83 26.71
N ALA A 231 -15.90 -4.87 26.23
CA ALA A 231 -14.55 -5.09 25.70
C ALA A 231 -13.42 -4.83 26.73
N ALA A 232 -13.73 -4.27 27.89
CA ALA A 232 -12.84 -3.99 29.02
C ALA A 232 -12.88 -5.12 30.06
#